data_e35092acac391559fc9279f86e217ac6
#
_entry.id   e35092acac391559fc9279f86e217ac6
#
_cell.length_a   1.000
_cell.length_b   1.000
_cell.length_c   1.000
_cell.angle_alpha   90.00
_cell.angle_beta   90.00
_cell.angle_gamma   90.00
#
_symmetry.space_group_name_H-M   'P 1'
#
loop_
_entity.id
_entity.type
_entity.pdbx_description
1 polymer ?
#
loop_
_entity_poly.entity_id
_entity_poly.type
_entity_poly.pdbx_seq_one_letter_code
_entity_poly.pdbx_strand_id
1 'polypeptide(L)'
;LEAAGLPEPKMVNGVQQRPLDGVSMAYSFNDAKAKDKHSTQYFEMFGNRAMYHEGWFARTIHKAPWEQKPRRPLTEDIWELYDTNNDFSLVNDLAAKNPQKLAELQALFMKEAEKNKALPLDDRVFERVNAELVNRPDLMAGRTSITLAEGMTGMTENVFLNIKNKSKTITAEVEVPDGKTAN
;
A
#
# COMPACT_ATOMS: atom_id res chain seq x y z
N LEU A 1 17.45 -8.42 -3.63
CA LEU A 1 17.88 -9.69 -3.06
C LEU A 1 18.73 -10.46 -4.07
N GLU A 2 18.23 -10.79 -5.28
CA GLU A 2 18.95 -11.56 -6.29
C GLU A 2 20.31 -10.94 -6.65
N ALA A 3 20.38 -9.63 -6.87
CA ALA A 3 21.64 -8.94 -7.16
C ALA A 3 22.68 -9.04 -6.04
N ALA A 4 22.26 -9.26 -4.82
CA ALA A 4 23.12 -9.47 -3.65
C ALA A 4 23.36 -10.96 -3.33
N GLY A 5 22.84 -11.87 -4.14
CA GLY A 5 22.94 -13.32 -3.91
C GLY A 5 22.16 -13.80 -2.68
N LEU A 6 21.17 -13.02 -2.21
CA LEU A 6 20.38 -13.35 -1.03
C LEU A 6 19.07 -14.06 -1.46
N PRO A 7 18.68 -15.15 -0.77
CA PRO A 7 17.41 -15.78 -1.01
C PRO A 7 16.24 -14.93 -0.52
N GLU A 8 15.07 -15.13 -1.13
CA GLU A 8 13.83 -14.55 -0.62
C GLU A 8 13.48 -15.16 0.75
N PRO A 9 13.25 -14.36 1.79
CA PRO A 9 12.91 -14.86 3.11
C PRO A 9 11.48 -15.42 3.10
N LYS A 10 11.36 -16.73 3.32
CA LYS A 10 10.05 -17.40 3.45
C LYS A 10 9.50 -17.36 4.88
N MET A 11 10.40 -17.36 5.85
CA MET A 11 10.09 -17.31 7.27
C MET A 11 10.99 -16.28 7.95
N VAL A 12 10.43 -15.42 8.80
CA VAL A 12 11.18 -14.49 9.64
C VAL A 12 10.64 -14.60 11.07
N ASN A 13 11.50 -14.93 12.03
CA ASN A 13 11.12 -15.11 13.44
C ASN A 13 9.88 -16.00 13.64
N GLY A 14 9.78 -17.10 12.89
CA GLY A 14 8.66 -18.02 12.98
C GLY A 14 7.39 -17.58 12.22
N VAL A 15 7.40 -16.41 11.58
CA VAL A 15 6.27 -15.89 10.82
C VAL A 15 6.50 -16.10 9.32
N GLN A 16 5.54 -16.76 8.66
CA GLN A 16 5.56 -16.92 7.21
C GLN A 16 5.42 -15.56 6.52
N GLN A 17 6.34 -15.28 5.61
CA GLN A 17 6.33 -14.03 4.87
C GLN A 17 5.40 -14.11 3.66
N ARG A 18 4.76 -13.00 3.35
CA ARG A 18 4.04 -12.84 2.09
C ARG A 18 5.06 -12.82 0.94
N PRO A 19 4.77 -13.48 -0.20
CA PRO A 19 5.63 -13.38 -1.38
C PRO A 19 5.85 -11.92 -1.81
N LEU A 20 7.03 -11.63 -2.34
CA LEU A 20 7.34 -10.31 -2.88
C LEU A 20 6.51 -10.06 -4.14
N ASP A 21 5.87 -8.89 -4.22
CA ASP A 21 5.10 -8.48 -5.41
C ASP A 21 6.02 -7.95 -6.52
N GLY A 22 7.26 -7.55 -6.18
CA GLY A 22 8.23 -7.02 -7.12
C GLY A 22 8.93 -8.10 -7.95
N VAL A 23 9.35 -7.73 -9.15
CA VAL A 23 10.15 -8.57 -10.04
C VAL A 23 11.61 -8.13 -9.98
N SER A 24 12.54 -9.08 -9.87
CA SER A 24 13.97 -8.78 -9.89
C SER A 24 14.36 -8.11 -11.21
N MET A 25 15.20 -7.08 -11.13
CA MET A 25 15.78 -6.39 -12.30
C MET A 25 17.13 -6.97 -12.73
N ALA A 26 17.65 -8.00 -12.07
CA ALA A 26 18.96 -8.57 -12.37
C ALA A 26 19.09 -9.02 -13.83
N TYR A 27 18.00 -9.44 -14.46
CA TYR A 27 17.97 -9.85 -15.86
C TYR A 27 18.37 -8.71 -16.84
N SER A 28 18.21 -7.45 -16.46
CA SER A 28 18.50 -6.29 -17.32
C SER A 28 19.89 -5.70 -17.11
N PHE A 29 20.66 -6.14 -16.12
CA PHE A 29 21.94 -5.50 -15.75
C PHE A 29 22.99 -5.53 -16.86
N ASN A 30 22.99 -6.60 -17.66
CA ASN A 30 23.96 -6.78 -18.75
C ASN A 30 23.28 -6.82 -20.13
N ASP A 31 22.00 -6.49 -20.21
CA ASP A 31 21.24 -6.48 -21.47
C ASP A 31 20.29 -5.27 -21.51
N ALA A 32 20.74 -4.19 -22.19
CA ALA A 32 19.95 -2.98 -22.38
C ALA A 32 18.68 -3.20 -23.24
N LYS A 33 18.54 -4.34 -23.90
CA LYS A 33 17.38 -4.71 -24.72
C LYS A 33 16.54 -5.82 -24.09
N ALA A 34 16.84 -6.18 -22.84
CA ALA A 34 16.07 -7.17 -22.12
C ALA A 34 14.59 -6.80 -22.10
N LYS A 35 13.73 -7.74 -22.42
CA LYS A 35 12.28 -7.51 -22.33
C LYS A 35 11.88 -7.30 -20.87
N ASP A 36 11.02 -6.33 -20.65
CA ASP A 36 10.47 -6.04 -19.34
C ASP A 36 9.69 -7.27 -18.82
N LYS A 37 10.05 -7.69 -17.60
CA LYS A 37 9.36 -8.77 -16.88
C LYS A 37 8.25 -8.25 -15.97
N HIS A 38 8.21 -6.94 -15.72
CA HIS A 38 7.17 -6.28 -14.92
C HIS A 38 6.24 -5.48 -15.85
N SER A 39 5.44 -6.19 -16.62
CA SER A 39 4.58 -5.62 -17.65
C SER A 39 3.24 -5.07 -17.15
N THR A 40 2.95 -5.24 -15.85
CA THR A 40 1.66 -4.86 -15.26
C THR A 40 1.88 -4.21 -13.90
N GLN A 41 1.36 -3.01 -13.71
CA GLN A 41 1.45 -2.29 -12.42
C GLN A 41 0.13 -1.61 -12.09
N TYR A 42 -0.35 -1.92 -10.90
CA TYR A 42 -1.54 -1.33 -10.28
C TYR A 42 -1.13 -0.17 -9.37
N PHE A 43 -1.92 0.91 -9.40
CA PHE A 43 -1.75 2.07 -8.51
C PHE A 43 -3.11 2.46 -7.92
N GLU A 44 -3.15 2.66 -6.61
CA GLU A 44 -4.30 3.23 -5.90
C GLU A 44 -3.81 4.08 -4.73
N MET A 45 -4.34 5.28 -4.60
CA MET A 45 -4.11 6.14 -3.44
C MET A 45 -5.28 7.11 -3.26
N PHE A 46 -6.08 6.91 -2.20
CA PHE A 46 -7.20 7.78 -1.83
C PHE A 46 -8.17 8.05 -2.98
N GLY A 47 -8.50 7.02 -3.72
CA GLY A 47 -9.41 7.10 -4.87
C GLY A 47 -8.73 7.48 -6.19
N ASN A 48 -7.52 8.02 -6.19
CA ASN A 48 -6.73 8.15 -7.40
C ASN A 48 -6.29 6.77 -7.87
N ARG A 49 -6.50 6.46 -9.15
CA ARG A 49 -6.31 5.12 -9.69
C ARG A 49 -5.55 5.15 -10.98
N ALA A 50 -4.66 4.17 -11.17
CA ALA A 50 -4.06 3.96 -12.46
C ALA A 50 -3.72 2.48 -12.68
N MET A 51 -3.62 2.11 -13.94
CA MET A 51 -3.24 0.79 -14.39
C MET A 51 -2.27 0.91 -15.57
N TYR A 52 -1.09 0.39 -15.39
CA TYR A 52 -0.13 0.17 -16.48
C TYR A 52 -0.20 -1.29 -16.93
N HIS A 53 -0.25 -1.50 -18.24
CA HIS A 53 -0.16 -2.82 -18.82
C HIS A 53 0.43 -2.77 -20.22
N GLU A 54 1.59 -3.41 -20.42
CA GLU A 54 2.25 -3.58 -21.72
C GLU A 54 2.35 -2.30 -22.57
N GLY A 55 2.80 -1.20 -21.92
CA GLY A 55 2.98 0.10 -22.60
C GLY A 55 1.73 0.98 -22.62
N TRP A 56 0.56 0.47 -22.20
CA TRP A 56 -0.64 1.27 -22.03
C TRP A 56 -0.81 1.72 -20.59
N PHE A 57 -1.23 2.96 -20.40
CA PHE A 57 -1.46 3.55 -19.08
C PHE A 57 -2.84 4.21 -19.02
N ALA A 58 -3.72 3.64 -18.21
CA ALA A 58 -5.00 4.26 -17.90
C ALA A 58 -4.95 4.87 -16.50
N ARG A 59 -5.48 6.08 -16.33
CA ARG A 59 -5.54 6.74 -15.02
C ARG A 59 -6.80 7.53 -14.82
N THR A 60 -7.13 7.80 -13.55
CA THR A 60 -8.09 8.83 -13.17
C THR A 60 -7.60 9.60 -11.95
N ILE A 61 -7.81 10.91 -11.98
CA ILE A 61 -7.52 11.79 -10.86
C ILE A 61 -8.84 12.09 -10.15
N HIS A 62 -9.02 11.42 -9.03
CA HIS A 62 -10.18 11.62 -8.15
C HIS A 62 -10.04 12.92 -7.36
N LYS A 63 -8.88 13.10 -6.74
CA LYS A 63 -8.54 14.27 -5.94
C LYS A 63 -7.04 14.55 -5.97
N ALA A 64 -6.65 15.73 -6.40
CA ALA A 64 -5.25 16.14 -6.31
C ALA A 64 -4.86 16.43 -4.84
N PRO A 65 -3.57 16.30 -4.46
CA PRO A 65 -3.13 16.50 -3.07
C PRO A 65 -3.45 17.88 -2.48
N TRP A 66 -3.58 18.90 -3.31
CA TRP A 66 -3.90 20.29 -2.90
C TRP A 66 -5.40 20.59 -2.92
N GLU A 67 -6.24 19.69 -3.38
CA GLU A 67 -7.70 19.84 -3.39
C GLU A 67 -8.28 19.44 -2.04
N GLN A 68 -9.25 20.21 -1.52
CA GLN A 68 -9.89 19.92 -0.24
C GLN A 68 -10.94 18.81 -0.35
N LYS A 69 -11.58 18.67 -1.52
CA LYS A 69 -12.65 17.72 -1.77
C LYS A 69 -12.42 16.98 -3.07
N PRO A 70 -12.95 15.76 -3.23
CA PRO A 70 -12.98 15.08 -4.50
C PRO A 70 -13.70 15.91 -5.56
N ARG A 71 -13.29 15.77 -6.80
CA ARG A 71 -13.90 16.48 -7.95
C ARG A 71 -15.30 15.98 -8.23
N ARG A 72 -15.55 14.69 -7.95
CA ARG A 72 -16.82 13.98 -8.19
C ARG A 72 -16.85 12.69 -7.37
N PRO A 73 -18.00 11.98 -7.29
CA PRO A 73 -18.04 10.64 -6.72
C PRO A 73 -17.09 9.67 -7.46
N LEU A 74 -16.55 8.68 -6.77
CA LEU A 74 -15.62 7.67 -7.34
C LEU A 74 -16.19 6.98 -8.60
N THR A 75 -17.52 6.79 -8.66
CA THR A 75 -18.21 6.15 -9.79
C THR A 75 -18.29 7.02 -11.04
N GLU A 76 -18.09 8.33 -10.88
CA GLU A 76 -18.19 9.32 -11.95
C GLU A 76 -16.82 9.83 -12.40
N ASP A 77 -15.76 9.24 -11.89
CA ASP A 77 -14.40 9.62 -12.26
C ASP A 77 -14.12 9.40 -13.75
N ILE A 78 -13.54 10.41 -14.38
CA ILE A 78 -13.17 10.37 -15.79
C ILE A 78 -11.80 9.71 -15.90
N TRP A 79 -11.72 8.69 -16.75
CA TRP A 79 -10.49 8.00 -17.04
C TRP A 79 -9.85 8.53 -18.33
N GLU A 80 -8.55 8.64 -18.30
CA GLU A 80 -7.68 8.97 -19.42
C GLU A 80 -6.89 7.73 -19.83
N LEU A 81 -6.50 7.64 -21.11
CA LEU A 81 -5.72 6.52 -21.65
C LEU A 81 -4.52 7.01 -22.45
N TYR A 82 -3.36 6.42 -22.24
CA TYR A 82 -2.12 6.81 -22.89
C TYR A 82 -1.33 5.60 -23.42
N ASP A 83 -0.67 5.76 -24.55
CA ASP A 83 0.32 4.83 -25.08
C ASP A 83 1.72 5.32 -24.69
N THR A 84 2.28 4.79 -23.63
CA THR A 84 3.57 5.23 -23.06
C THR A 84 4.77 4.91 -23.96
N ASN A 85 4.63 4.02 -24.94
CA ASN A 85 5.68 3.74 -25.89
C ASN A 85 5.88 4.91 -26.86
N ASN A 86 4.82 5.66 -27.15
CA ASN A 86 4.84 6.79 -28.08
C ASN A 86 4.65 8.14 -27.39
N ASP A 87 4.09 8.16 -26.19
CA ASP A 87 3.80 9.36 -25.41
C ASP A 87 4.13 9.14 -23.92
N PHE A 88 5.42 9.08 -23.61
CA PHE A 88 5.88 8.91 -22.23
C PHE A 88 5.46 10.06 -21.30
N SER A 89 5.23 11.26 -21.85
CA SER A 89 4.85 12.45 -21.09
C SER A 89 3.34 12.54 -20.81
N LEU A 90 2.54 11.60 -21.32
CA LEU A 90 1.09 11.52 -21.13
C LEU A 90 0.36 12.82 -21.56
N VAL A 91 0.66 13.31 -22.75
CA VAL A 91 0.10 14.54 -23.33
C VAL A 91 -1.17 14.27 -24.14
N ASN A 92 -1.22 13.11 -24.82
CA ASN A 92 -2.27 12.79 -25.76
C ASN A 92 -3.24 11.76 -25.18
N ASP A 93 -4.36 12.20 -24.62
CA ASP A 93 -5.38 11.29 -24.15
C ASP A 93 -6.05 10.56 -25.33
N LEU A 94 -5.98 9.24 -25.29
CA LEU A 94 -6.50 8.33 -26.30
C LEU A 94 -7.82 7.64 -25.88
N ALA A 95 -8.40 7.97 -24.73
CA ALA A 95 -9.58 7.31 -24.18
C ALA A 95 -10.75 7.27 -25.18
N ALA A 96 -11.07 8.41 -25.80
CA ALA A 96 -12.14 8.50 -26.77
C ALA A 96 -11.86 7.72 -28.08
N LYS A 97 -10.58 7.57 -28.46
CA LYS A 97 -10.15 6.86 -29.67
C LYS A 97 -10.04 5.35 -29.47
N ASN A 98 -9.80 4.90 -28.25
CA ASN A 98 -9.56 3.50 -27.91
C ASN A 98 -10.40 3.03 -26.71
N PRO A 99 -11.75 3.12 -26.78
CA PRO A 99 -12.61 2.82 -25.64
C PRO A 99 -12.53 1.36 -25.19
N GLN A 100 -12.27 0.42 -26.10
CA GLN A 100 -12.11 -0.98 -25.74
C GLN A 100 -10.81 -1.21 -24.91
N LYS A 101 -9.71 -0.56 -25.29
CA LYS A 101 -8.46 -0.64 -24.53
C LYS A 101 -8.60 -0.01 -23.15
N LEU A 102 -9.31 1.11 -23.05
CA LEU A 102 -9.64 1.72 -21.76
C LEU A 102 -10.44 0.76 -20.88
N ALA A 103 -11.49 0.16 -21.42
CA ALA A 103 -12.33 -0.80 -20.68
C ALA A 103 -11.52 -2.05 -20.21
N GLU A 104 -10.59 -2.53 -21.04
CA GLU A 104 -9.66 -3.61 -20.68
C GLU A 104 -8.82 -3.24 -19.45
N LEU A 105 -8.20 -2.05 -19.44
CA LEU A 105 -7.37 -1.62 -18.33
C LEU A 105 -8.19 -1.33 -17.06
N GLN A 106 -9.40 -0.81 -17.20
CA GLN A 106 -10.32 -0.63 -16.07
C GLN A 106 -10.71 -1.98 -15.45
N ALA A 107 -11.01 -2.99 -16.28
CA ALA A 107 -11.31 -4.33 -15.78
C ALA A 107 -10.09 -4.97 -15.09
N LEU A 108 -8.88 -4.78 -15.66
CA LEU A 108 -7.65 -5.25 -15.06
C LEU A 108 -7.37 -4.54 -13.72
N PHE A 109 -7.62 -3.23 -13.63
CA PHE A 109 -7.54 -2.48 -12.38
C PHE A 109 -8.43 -3.11 -11.31
N MET A 110 -9.69 -3.40 -11.61
CA MET A 110 -10.63 -3.99 -10.65
C MET A 110 -10.16 -5.37 -10.16
N LYS A 111 -9.64 -6.19 -11.08
CA LYS A 111 -9.07 -7.50 -10.74
C LYS A 111 -7.86 -7.39 -9.79
N GLU A 112 -6.94 -6.47 -10.06
CA GLU A 112 -5.79 -6.24 -9.19
C GLU A 112 -6.20 -5.59 -7.85
N ALA A 113 -7.22 -4.71 -7.84
CA ALA A 113 -7.77 -4.12 -6.62
C ALA A 113 -8.38 -5.19 -5.70
N GLU A 114 -9.12 -6.14 -6.26
CA GLU A 114 -9.67 -7.28 -5.51
C GLU A 114 -8.55 -8.17 -4.94
N LYS A 115 -7.60 -8.57 -5.77
CA LYS A 115 -6.44 -9.39 -5.38
C LYS A 115 -5.64 -8.75 -4.24
N ASN A 116 -5.46 -7.42 -4.28
CA ASN A 116 -4.73 -6.65 -3.28
C ASN A 116 -5.61 -6.20 -2.10
N LYS A 117 -6.87 -6.63 -2.04
CA LYS A 117 -7.83 -6.29 -0.99
C LYS A 117 -8.03 -4.77 -0.82
N ALA A 118 -7.94 -4.02 -1.92
CA ALA A 118 -8.18 -2.59 -1.96
C ALA A 118 -9.66 -2.21 -2.10
N LEU A 119 -10.55 -3.21 -2.28
CA LEU A 119 -11.98 -2.98 -2.36
C LEU A 119 -12.67 -3.16 -0.98
N PRO A 120 -13.73 -2.36 -0.69
CA PRO A 120 -14.20 -1.21 -1.47
C PRO A 120 -13.18 -0.08 -1.47
N LEU A 121 -13.11 0.68 -2.58
CA LEU A 121 -12.27 1.86 -2.66
C LEU A 121 -12.70 2.89 -1.60
N ASP A 122 -11.73 3.55 -0.99
CA ASP A 122 -11.95 4.51 0.09
C ASP A 122 -11.12 5.77 -0.15
N ASP A 123 -11.76 6.88 -0.44
CA ASP A 123 -11.15 8.18 -0.70
C ASP A 123 -10.93 9.03 0.57
N ARG A 124 -11.36 8.52 1.73
CA ARG A 124 -11.15 9.19 3.02
C ARG A 124 -9.66 9.25 3.35
N VAL A 125 -9.21 10.35 3.90
CA VAL A 125 -7.80 10.60 4.24
C VAL A 125 -7.61 10.66 5.74
N PHE A 126 -8.08 11.73 6.38
CA PHE A 126 -7.92 11.95 7.81
C PHE A 126 -8.84 11.07 8.66
N GLU A 127 -10.00 10.73 8.13
CA GLU A 127 -10.96 9.84 8.79
C GLU A 127 -10.37 8.46 9.05
N ARG A 128 -9.41 8.01 8.23
CA ARG A 128 -8.76 6.69 8.38
C ARG A 128 -7.99 6.54 9.70
N VAL A 129 -7.57 7.65 10.33
CA VAL A 129 -6.89 7.60 11.64
C VAL A 129 -7.89 7.47 12.80
N ASN A 130 -9.19 7.70 12.55
CA ASN A 130 -10.24 7.51 13.53
C ASN A 130 -10.94 6.16 13.31
N ALA A 131 -10.75 5.23 14.26
CA ALA A 131 -11.29 3.87 14.14
C ALA A 131 -12.83 3.86 14.02
N GLU A 132 -13.52 4.73 14.73
CA GLU A 132 -14.98 4.84 14.72
C GLU A 132 -15.51 5.29 13.36
N LEU A 133 -14.91 6.33 12.76
CA LEU A 133 -15.36 6.86 11.46
C LEU A 133 -15.14 5.88 10.30
N VAL A 134 -14.15 5.00 10.39
CA VAL A 134 -13.88 3.98 9.37
C VAL A 134 -14.41 2.61 9.74
N ASN A 135 -15.17 2.52 10.85
CA ASN A 135 -15.77 1.29 11.34
C ASN A 135 -14.75 0.15 11.58
N ARG A 136 -13.56 0.52 12.06
CA ARG A 136 -12.57 -0.46 12.52
C ARG A 136 -12.81 -0.82 13.98
N PRO A 137 -12.58 -2.07 14.41
CA PRO A 137 -12.60 -2.42 15.82
C PRO A 137 -11.58 -1.57 16.59
N ASP A 138 -12.03 -0.93 17.67
CA ASP A 138 -11.10 -0.34 18.64
C ASP A 138 -10.58 -1.47 19.55
N LEU A 139 -9.36 -1.92 19.29
CA LEU A 139 -8.73 -3.02 20.02
C LEU A 139 -8.44 -2.66 21.49
N MET A 140 -8.47 -1.37 21.81
CA MET A 140 -8.19 -0.85 23.15
C MET A 140 -9.45 -0.37 23.88
N ALA A 141 -10.65 -0.49 23.26
CA ALA A 141 -11.90 -0.08 23.86
C ALA A 141 -12.12 -0.70 25.24
N GLY A 142 -12.37 0.14 26.24
CA GLY A 142 -12.61 -0.28 27.63
C GLY A 142 -11.39 -0.80 28.40
N ARG A 143 -10.21 -0.86 27.79
CA ARG A 143 -8.98 -1.30 28.46
C ARG A 143 -8.34 -0.15 29.23
N THR A 144 -7.95 -0.43 30.48
CA THR A 144 -7.24 0.51 31.35
C THR A 144 -5.80 0.07 31.62
N SER A 145 -5.42 -1.13 31.20
CA SER A 145 -4.09 -1.69 31.33
C SER A 145 -3.70 -2.49 30.10
N ILE A 146 -2.42 -2.60 29.85
CA ILE A 146 -1.84 -3.42 28.81
C ILE A 146 -0.56 -4.07 29.35
N THR A 147 -0.36 -5.34 29.05
CA THR A 147 0.88 -6.05 29.33
C THR A 147 1.67 -6.16 28.04
N LEU A 148 2.93 -5.76 28.10
CA LEU A 148 3.87 -5.87 27.01
C LEU A 148 4.87 -6.98 27.32
N ALA A 149 5.33 -7.68 26.30
CA ALA A 149 6.33 -8.74 26.40
C ALA A 149 7.54 -8.39 25.52
N GLU A 150 8.63 -9.10 25.75
CA GLU A 150 9.82 -9.01 24.91
C GLU A 150 9.48 -9.24 23.44
N GLY A 151 10.08 -8.47 22.54
CA GLY A 151 9.85 -8.54 21.09
C GLY A 151 8.65 -7.75 20.58
N MET A 152 7.81 -7.19 21.44
CA MET A 152 6.71 -6.29 21.02
C MET A 152 7.28 -4.91 20.69
N THR A 153 7.53 -4.67 19.41
CA THR A 153 8.08 -3.41 18.89
C THR A 153 7.15 -2.77 17.87
N GLY A 154 7.33 -1.47 17.59
CA GLY A 154 6.59 -0.77 16.55
C GLY A 154 5.08 -0.64 16.81
N MET A 155 4.65 -0.68 18.05
CA MET A 155 3.23 -0.54 18.41
C MET A 155 2.73 0.86 18.08
N THR A 156 1.70 0.92 17.27
CA THR A 156 1.03 2.18 16.89
C THR A 156 -0.03 2.56 17.92
N GLU A 157 -0.47 3.83 17.92
CA GLU A 157 -1.44 4.34 18.91
C GLU A 157 -2.75 3.55 18.98
N ASN A 158 -3.19 2.98 17.86
CA ASN A 158 -4.44 2.20 17.79
C ASN A 158 -4.36 0.81 18.45
N VAL A 159 -3.17 0.38 18.85
CA VAL A 159 -2.96 -0.90 19.57
C VAL A 159 -2.30 -0.67 20.93
N PHE A 160 -2.21 0.57 21.38
CA PHE A 160 -1.63 0.96 22.66
C PHE A 160 -2.63 1.80 23.47
N LEU A 161 -2.51 1.76 24.81
CA LEU A 161 -3.34 2.61 25.67
C LEU A 161 -3.08 4.08 25.41
N ASN A 162 -4.14 4.88 25.31
CA ASN A 162 -4.00 6.32 25.27
C ASN A 162 -3.54 6.87 26.63
N ILE A 163 -2.24 7.06 26.77
CA ILE A 163 -1.58 7.61 27.96
C ILE A 163 -1.28 9.10 27.86
N LYS A 164 -1.72 9.76 26.79
CA LYS A 164 -1.49 11.19 26.57
C LYS A 164 -2.28 12.00 27.58
N ASN A 165 -1.58 12.92 28.27
CA ASN A 165 -2.17 13.84 29.24
C ASN A 165 -3.01 13.15 30.33
N LYS A 166 -2.55 11.99 30.80
CA LYS A 166 -3.18 11.19 31.86
C LYS A 166 -2.14 10.68 32.85
N SER A 167 -2.55 10.55 34.12
CA SER A 167 -1.75 9.84 35.11
C SER A 167 -1.61 8.36 34.73
N LYS A 168 -0.41 7.80 34.87
CA LYS A 168 -0.10 6.43 34.48
C LYS A 168 0.92 5.81 35.44
N THR A 169 0.84 4.51 35.59
CA THR A 169 1.82 3.69 36.28
C THR A 169 2.43 2.72 35.27
N ILE A 170 3.76 2.61 35.28
CA ILE A 170 4.50 1.63 34.48
C ILE A 170 5.23 0.73 35.44
N THR A 171 4.98 -0.58 35.33
CA THR A 171 5.69 -1.59 36.11
C THR A 171 6.43 -2.50 35.13
N ALA A 172 7.70 -2.79 35.40
CA ALA A 172 8.50 -3.73 34.61
C ALA A 172 9.02 -4.85 35.50
N GLU A 173 8.82 -6.09 35.06
CA GLU A 173 9.51 -7.26 35.59
C GLU A 173 10.72 -7.51 34.69
N VAL A 174 11.92 -7.46 35.27
CA VAL A 174 13.18 -7.56 34.55
C VAL A 174 14.00 -8.71 35.11
N GLU A 175 14.37 -9.64 34.25
CA GLU A 175 15.30 -10.71 34.53
C GLU A 175 16.63 -10.42 33.85
N VAL A 176 17.69 -10.28 34.64
CA VAL A 176 19.05 -10.09 34.12
C VAL A 176 19.82 -11.40 34.30
N PRO A 177 20.18 -12.11 33.23
CA PRO A 177 20.92 -13.34 33.31
C PRO A 177 22.31 -13.11 33.96
N ASP A 178 22.75 -14.09 34.73
CA ASP A 178 24.06 -14.04 35.37
C ASP A 178 25.20 -13.74 34.40
N GLY A 179 26.07 -12.81 34.75
CA GLY A 179 27.20 -12.40 33.92
C GLY A 179 26.88 -11.46 32.75
N LYS A 180 25.65 -10.94 32.66
CA LYS A 180 25.25 -9.91 31.70
C LYS A 180 24.87 -8.61 32.40
N THR A 181 25.01 -7.50 31.67
CA THR A 181 24.51 -6.20 32.09
C THR A 181 23.17 -5.95 31.40
N ALA A 182 22.20 -5.41 32.13
CA ALA A 182 20.97 -4.89 31.52
C ALA A 182 21.31 -3.63 30.68
N ASN A 183 21.08 -3.69 29.40
CA ASN A 183 21.24 -2.55 28.47
C ASN A 183 19.88 -2.00 28.08
#